data_6ac6a602a80dcda7671101dc8685e071
#
_entry.id   6ac6a602a80dcda7671101dc8685e071
#
_cell.length_a   1.000
_cell.length_b   1.000
_cell.length_c   1.000
_cell.angle_alpha   90.00
_cell.angle_beta   90.00
_cell.angle_gamma   90.00
#
_symmetry.space_group_name_H-M   'P 1'
#
loop_
_entity.id
_entity.type
_entity.pdbx_description
1 polymer ?
#
loop_
_entity_poly.entity_id
_entity_poly.type
_entity_poly.pdbx_seq_one_letter_code
_entity_poly.pdbx_strand_id
1 'polypeptide(L)'
;MASITPLSRRVLDPLNQAIPTQVKTIILVANTPLILSETLLEKLSQAKKTCLFVHHNHAQNLHILRDYYPSDSGEMLFIRGNGTGYWGLTNNIGSPFYDQDPKIPHHGIYALRGKLDLSKRPEIQKINLEWLTAIEEQEKYPSNKRPSTGFYTRKLFEAIAKQRKDLQICTLGFSADPGYWNATNVTHHDFQFESKELLKSMQQHRHHPLDDHNRSTL
;
A
#
# COMPACT_ATOMS: atom_id res chain seq x y z
N MET A 1 -2.28 24.70 -21.92
CA MET A 1 -2.33 23.88 -20.69
C MET A 1 -2.67 22.46 -21.13
N ALA A 2 -1.70 21.56 -21.13
CA ALA A 2 -1.96 20.15 -21.45
C ALA A 2 -2.86 19.57 -20.35
N SER A 3 -4.02 19.08 -20.72
CA SER A 3 -4.92 18.34 -19.83
C SER A 3 -4.16 17.08 -19.38
N ILE A 4 -3.71 17.04 -18.13
CA ILE A 4 -3.15 15.84 -17.53
C ILE A 4 -4.27 14.81 -17.52
N THR A 5 -4.19 13.88 -18.45
CA THR A 5 -5.17 12.81 -18.57
C THR A 5 -5.14 12.02 -17.27
N PRO A 6 -6.27 11.85 -16.54
CA PRO A 6 -6.29 11.01 -15.35
C PRO A 6 -5.71 9.66 -15.72
N LEU A 7 -4.98 9.01 -14.80
CA LEU A 7 -4.49 7.64 -14.96
C LEU A 7 -5.52 6.82 -15.74
N SER A 8 -5.25 6.59 -17.03
CA SER A 8 -6.26 6.05 -17.93
C SER A 8 -6.59 4.60 -17.54
N ARG A 9 -7.79 4.12 -17.87
CA ARG A 9 -8.20 2.73 -17.60
C ARG A 9 -7.13 1.71 -18.05
N ARG A 10 -6.53 1.90 -19.25
CA ARG A 10 -5.51 1.00 -19.78
C ARG A 10 -4.29 0.83 -18.89
N VAL A 11 -4.01 1.82 -18.08
CA VAL A 11 -2.82 1.91 -17.24
C VAL A 11 -2.99 1.11 -15.95
N LEU A 12 -4.18 1.13 -15.36
CA LEU A 12 -4.47 0.42 -14.12
C LEU A 12 -4.98 -1.02 -14.36
N ASP A 13 -5.29 -1.39 -15.60
CA ASP A 13 -5.92 -2.67 -15.92
C ASP A 13 -5.15 -3.88 -15.38
N PRO A 14 -3.81 -4.03 -15.52
CA PRO A 14 -3.13 -5.19 -14.99
C PRO A 14 -3.26 -5.33 -13.47
N LEU A 15 -3.12 -4.22 -12.74
CA LEU A 15 -3.27 -4.23 -11.28
C LEU A 15 -4.74 -4.44 -10.88
N ASN A 16 -5.67 -3.82 -11.59
CA ASN A 16 -7.09 -3.99 -11.33
C ASN A 16 -7.57 -5.43 -11.62
N GLN A 17 -7.04 -6.08 -12.65
CA GLN A 17 -7.32 -7.48 -12.97
C GLN A 17 -6.77 -8.45 -11.90
N ALA A 18 -5.66 -8.09 -11.24
CA ALA A 18 -5.10 -8.89 -10.16
C ALA A 18 -5.95 -8.82 -8.87
N ILE A 19 -6.86 -7.85 -8.76
CA ILE A 19 -7.78 -7.75 -7.63
C ILE A 19 -9.03 -8.58 -7.91
N PRO A 20 -9.27 -9.68 -7.18
CA PRO A 20 -10.45 -10.50 -7.41
C PRO A 20 -11.76 -9.70 -7.33
N THR A 21 -12.75 -10.08 -8.13
CA THR A 21 -14.03 -9.37 -8.22
C THR A 21 -14.83 -9.42 -6.91
N GLN A 22 -14.65 -10.47 -6.12
CA GLN A 22 -15.27 -10.63 -4.80
C GLN A 22 -14.67 -9.70 -3.74
N VAL A 23 -13.46 -9.19 -3.92
CA VAL A 23 -12.84 -8.23 -2.99
C VAL A 23 -13.65 -6.95 -2.95
N LYS A 24 -14.08 -6.55 -1.76
CA LYS A 24 -14.82 -5.32 -1.49
C LYS A 24 -14.05 -4.33 -0.64
N THR A 25 -13.02 -4.80 0.07
CA THR A 25 -12.21 -3.97 0.94
C THR A 25 -10.73 -4.21 0.67
N ILE A 26 -10.01 -3.14 0.41
CA ILE A 26 -8.55 -3.14 0.32
C ILE A 26 -8.01 -2.53 1.61
N ILE A 27 -7.15 -3.27 2.30
CA ILE A 27 -6.53 -2.82 3.54
C ILE A 27 -5.05 -2.58 3.26
N LEU A 28 -4.67 -1.31 3.17
CA LEU A 28 -3.27 -0.90 3.02
C LEU A 28 -2.60 -0.96 4.38
N VAL A 29 -1.57 -1.78 4.53
CA VAL A 29 -0.86 -2.00 5.80
C VAL A 29 0.49 -1.29 5.75
N ALA A 30 0.68 -0.29 6.61
CA ALA A 30 1.96 0.39 6.73
C ALA A 30 3.04 -0.54 7.29
N ASN A 31 4.29 -0.20 6.99
CA ASN A 31 5.45 -0.94 7.49
C ASN A 31 5.94 -0.45 8.86
N THR A 32 5.11 0.26 9.58
CA THR A 32 5.36 0.73 10.95
C THR A 32 4.88 -0.34 11.92
N PRO A 33 5.58 -0.59 13.03
CA PRO A 33 5.09 -1.50 14.05
C PRO A 33 3.67 -1.12 14.48
N LEU A 34 2.74 -2.06 14.36
CA LEU A 34 1.34 -1.83 14.74
C LEU A 34 1.15 -2.05 16.24
N ILE A 35 0.40 -1.16 16.86
CA ILE A 35 -0.18 -1.43 18.17
C ILE A 35 -1.52 -2.12 17.91
N LEU A 36 -1.55 -3.43 18.14
CA LEU A 36 -2.77 -4.21 17.98
C LEU A 36 -3.62 -4.06 19.22
N SER A 37 -4.60 -3.14 19.17
CA SER A 37 -5.62 -3.06 20.20
C SER A 37 -6.68 -4.15 20.00
N GLU A 38 -7.32 -4.60 21.09
CA GLU A 38 -8.44 -5.53 21.04
C GLU A 38 -9.53 -5.02 20.07
N THR A 39 -9.84 -3.75 20.12
CA THR A 39 -10.80 -3.10 19.22
C THR A 39 -10.43 -3.23 17.75
N LEU A 40 -9.14 -3.12 17.41
CA LEU A 40 -8.66 -3.32 16.02
C LEU A 40 -8.81 -4.77 15.59
N LEU A 41 -8.41 -5.70 16.45
CA LEU A 41 -8.51 -7.14 16.18
C LEU A 41 -9.96 -7.57 16.00
N GLU A 42 -10.87 -7.05 16.83
CA GLU A 42 -12.31 -7.26 16.67
C GLU A 42 -12.83 -6.71 15.33
N LYS A 43 -12.43 -5.49 14.95
CA LYS A 43 -12.80 -4.91 13.64
C LYS A 43 -12.32 -5.76 12.48
N LEU A 44 -11.11 -6.29 12.54
CA LEU A 44 -10.57 -7.17 11.51
C LEU A 44 -11.34 -8.50 11.45
N SER A 45 -11.58 -9.14 12.60
CA SER A 45 -12.29 -10.43 12.66
C SER A 45 -13.78 -10.32 12.27
N GLN A 46 -14.39 -9.16 12.52
CA GLN A 46 -15.79 -8.88 12.17
C GLN A 46 -15.96 -8.43 10.70
N ALA A 47 -14.89 -8.22 9.97
CA ALA A 47 -14.98 -7.86 8.56
C ALA A 47 -15.66 -8.99 7.77
N LYS A 48 -16.96 -8.81 7.46
CA LYS A 48 -17.78 -9.79 6.74
C LYS A 48 -17.51 -9.81 5.22
N LYS A 49 -16.61 -8.95 4.75
CA LYS A 49 -16.33 -8.79 3.32
C LYS A 49 -14.98 -9.40 2.99
N THR A 50 -14.86 -9.97 1.83
CA THR A 50 -13.57 -10.41 1.30
C THR A 50 -12.61 -9.24 1.23
N CYS A 51 -11.48 -9.35 1.93
CA CYS A 51 -10.47 -8.33 2.05
C CYS A 51 -9.22 -8.68 1.24
N LEU A 52 -8.55 -7.67 0.70
CA LEU A 52 -7.21 -7.76 0.17
C LEU A 52 -6.27 -6.94 1.03
N PHE A 53 -5.35 -7.61 1.70
CA PHE A 53 -4.31 -6.96 2.50
C PHE A 53 -3.12 -6.62 1.61
N VAL A 54 -2.74 -5.35 1.60
CA VAL A 54 -1.65 -4.83 0.77
C VAL A 54 -0.51 -4.41 1.67
N HIS A 55 0.55 -5.19 1.64
CA HIS A 55 1.75 -4.97 2.44
C HIS A 55 2.81 -4.20 1.68
N HIS A 56 3.76 -3.64 2.42
CA HIS A 56 4.83 -2.82 1.87
C HIS A 56 6.21 -3.31 2.32
N ASN A 57 7.16 -3.35 1.40
CA ASN A 57 8.57 -3.63 1.66
C ASN A 57 8.78 -4.89 2.54
N HIS A 58 9.19 -4.74 3.78
CA HIS A 58 9.50 -5.84 4.70
C HIS A 58 8.26 -6.57 5.26
N ALA A 59 7.06 -6.03 5.05
CA ALA A 59 5.81 -6.60 5.55
C ALA A 59 5.86 -6.98 7.04
N GLN A 60 6.42 -6.09 7.88
CA GLN A 60 6.76 -6.37 9.29
C GLN A 60 5.59 -6.89 10.14
N ASN A 61 4.36 -6.48 9.78
CA ASN A 61 3.17 -6.82 10.54
C ASN A 61 2.46 -8.10 10.04
N LEU A 62 2.96 -8.70 8.97
CA LEU A 62 2.27 -9.78 8.27
C LEU A 62 2.01 -10.99 9.17
N HIS A 63 3.04 -11.46 9.89
CA HIS A 63 2.96 -12.64 10.74
C HIS A 63 1.94 -12.51 11.89
N ILE A 64 1.70 -11.27 12.35
CA ILE A 64 0.73 -11.01 13.41
C ILE A 64 -0.67 -10.91 12.79
N LEU A 65 -0.79 -10.21 11.66
CA LEU A 65 -2.10 -9.94 11.06
C LEU A 65 -2.76 -11.17 10.45
N ARG A 66 -1.98 -12.15 9.97
CA ARG A 66 -2.51 -13.36 9.34
C ARG A 66 -3.47 -14.14 10.24
N ASP A 67 -3.23 -14.15 11.55
CA ASP A 67 -4.09 -14.82 12.53
C ASP A 67 -5.49 -14.18 12.64
N TYR A 68 -5.63 -12.96 12.14
CA TYR A 68 -6.87 -12.17 12.22
C TYR A 68 -7.50 -11.87 10.86
N TYR A 69 -6.99 -12.48 9.80
CA TYR A 69 -7.59 -12.28 8.49
C TYR A 69 -9.00 -12.86 8.46
N PRO A 70 -9.98 -12.13 7.92
CA PRO A 70 -11.27 -12.72 7.59
C PRO A 70 -11.10 -13.90 6.63
N SER A 71 -12.02 -14.86 6.67
CA SER A 71 -12.06 -15.94 5.69
C SER A 71 -12.08 -15.36 4.27
N ASP A 72 -11.46 -16.06 3.35
CA ASP A 72 -11.34 -15.67 1.92
C ASP A 72 -10.57 -14.38 1.65
N SER A 73 -9.79 -13.89 2.63
CA SER A 73 -8.87 -12.77 2.42
C SER A 73 -7.67 -13.19 1.59
N GLY A 74 -7.10 -12.22 0.88
CA GLY A 74 -5.88 -12.40 0.09
C GLY A 74 -4.81 -11.39 0.44
N GLU A 75 -3.63 -11.58 -0.11
CA GLU A 75 -2.44 -10.75 0.12
C GLU A 75 -1.84 -10.24 -1.17
N MET A 76 -1.24 -9.06 -1.09
CA MET A 76 -0.44 -8.44 -2.15
C MET A 76 0.73 -7.70 -1.52
N LEU A 77 1.89 -7.70 -2.17
CA LEU A 77 3.07 -7.00 -1.69
C LEU A 77 3.55 -5.95 -2.67
N PHE A 78 3.79 -4.75 -2.19
CA PHE A 78 4.47 -3.70 -2.92
C PHE A 78 5.86 -3.47 -2.35
N ILE A 79 6.87 -3.53 -3.21
CA ILE A 79 8.27 -3.36 -2.85
C ILE A 79 8.90 -2.22 -3.62
N ARG A 80 9.97 -1.66 -3.07
CA ARG A 80 10.79 -0.67 -3.74
C ARG A 80 12.20 -1.21 -3.95
N GLY A 81 12.73 -1.05 -5.16
CA GLY A 81 14.14 -1.29 -5.42
C GLY A 81 14.99 -0.20 -4.81
N ASN A 82 16.05 -0.59 -4.12
CA ASN A 82 17.21 0.24 -3.84
C ASN A 82 18.31 -0.10 -4.85
N GLY A 83 19.31 0.71 -5.06
CA GLY A 83 20.32 0.50 -6.11
C GLY A 83 21.06 -0.85 -6.09
N THR A 84 20.91 -1.66 -5.04
CA THR A 84 21.61 -2.92 -4.80
C THR A 84 20.68 -4.11 -4.60
N GLY A 85 19.36 -3.90 -4.52
CA GLY A 85 18.39 -4.96 -4.28
C GLY A 85 16.98 -4.43 -4.05
N TYR A 86 16.18 -5.22 -3.37
CA TYR A 86 14.78 -4.90 -3.07
C TYR A 86 14.60 -4.75 -1.56
N TRP A 87 13.99 -3.70 -1.13
CA TRP A 87 13.51 -3.60 0.24
C TRP A 87 12.52 -4.73 0.49
N GLY A 88 12.87 -5.60 1.43
CA GLY A 88 12.05 -6.78 1.76
C GLY A 88 12.38 -8.04 0.97
N LEU A 89 13.22 -7.99 -0.06
CA LEU A 89 13.61 -9.15 -0.86
C LEU A 89 15.12 -9.45 -0.84
N THR A 90 15.94 -8.58 -0.29
CA THR A 90 17.38 -8.77 -0.27
C THR A 90 17.79 -9.81 0.74
N ASN A 91 18.32 -10.92 0.26
CA ASN A 91 19.24 -11.89 0.90
C ASN A 91 18.88 -12.39 2.29
N ASN A 92 17.82 -11.99 2.88
CA ASN A 92 17.46 -12.31 4.21
C ASN A 92 16.01 -12.77 4.22
N ILE A 93 15.95 -14.05 4.16
CA ILE A 93 15.84 -14.60 5.48
C ILE A 93 14.97 -13.66 6.30
N GLY A 94 13.71 -13.91 6.29
CA GLY A 94 12.79 -13.33 7.25
C GLY A 94 11.91 -12.20 6.74
N SER A 95 11.72 -11.98 5.43
CA SER A 95 10.46 -11.35 5.05
C SER A 95 9.37 -12.41 5.24
N PRO A 96 8.47 -12.24 6.22
CA PRO A 96 7.41 -13.23 6.49
C PRO A 96 6.49 -13.45 5.29
N PHE A 97 6.60 -12.60 4.25
CA PHE A 97 5.85 -12.78 3.01
C PHE A 97 6.30 -13.99 2.20
N TYR A 98 7.53 -14.50 2.42
CA TYR A 98 8.01 -15.71 1.73
C TYR A 98 7.62 -17.00 2.44
N ASP A 99 7.35 -16.94 3.74
CA ASP A 99 6.75 -18.04 4.48
C ASP A 99 5.25 -18.03 4.16
N GLN A 100 4.95 -18.41 2.90
CA GLN A 100 3.57 -18.37 2.39
C GLN A 100 2.72 -19.33 3.21
N ASP A 101 1.66 -18.82 3.80
CA ASP A 101 0.58 -19.68 4.26
C ASP A 101 -0.20 -20.14 3.03
N PRO A 102 -0.21 -21.44 2.70
CA PRO A 102 -0.90 -21.97 1.53
C PRO A 102 -2.42 -21.73 1.56
N LYS A 103 -2.96 -21.36 2.72
CA LYS A 103 -4.38 -21.05 2.91
C LYS A 103 -4.73 -19.63 2.50
N ILE A 104 -3.75 -18.74 2.35
CA ILE A 104 -3.99 -17.34 2.04
C ILE A 104 -3.61 -17.08 0.57
N PRO A 105 -4.57 -16.75 -0.31
CA PRO A 105 -4.30 -16.47 -1.70
C PRO A 105 -3.36 -15.28 -1.89
N HIS A 106 -2.30 -15.47 -2.67
CA HIS A 106 -1.39 -14.41 -3.09
C HIS A 106 -1.82 -13.83 -4.44
N HIS A 107 -1.99 -12.50 -4.49
CA HIS A 107 -2.41 -11.78 -5.68
C HIS A 107 -1.28 -10.99 -6.34
N GLY A 108 -0.05 -11.23 -5.96
CA GLY A 108 1.14 -10.77 -6.64
C GLY A 108 2.10 -9.94 -5.80
N ILE A 109 3.30 -9.80 -6.35
CA ILE A 109 4.36 -8.94 -5.83
C ILE A 109 4.63 -7.88 -6.89
N TYR A 110 4.56 -6.63 -6.50
CA TYR A 110 4.68 -5.48 -7.39
C TYR A 110 5.89 -4.63 -7.02
N ALA A 111 6.80 -4.44 -7.97
CA ALA A 111 7.95 -3.58 -7.78
C ALA A 111 7.64 -2.17 -8.28
N LEU A 112 7.74 -1.21 -7.38
CA LEU A 112 7.78 0.21 -7.71
C LEU A 112 9.19 0.56 -8.24
N ARG A 113 9.55 1.83 -8.31
CA ARG A 113 10.85 2.31 -8.80
C ARG A 113 12.05 1.49 -8.32
N GLY A 114 13.07 1.40 -9.16
CA GLY A 114 14.37 0.82 -8.87
C GLY A 114 15.00 0.16 -10.11
N LYS A 115 16.32 0.06 -10.14
CA LYS A 115 17.04 -0.77 -11.12
C LYS A 115 16.94 -2.21 -10.66
N LEU A 116 15.98 -2.93 -11.21
CA LEU A 116 15.65 -4.26 -10.78
C LEU A 116 15.98 -5.24 -11.89
N ASP A 117 16.95 -6.11 -11.64
CA ASP A 117 17.10 -7.32 -12.44
C ASP A 117 16.05 -8.34 -11.97
N LEU A 118 14.99 -8.46 -12.73
CA LEU A 118 13.92 -9.43 -12.48
C LEU A 118 14.15 -10.79 -13.12
N SER A 119 15.28 -11.00 -13.80
CA SER A 119 15.58 -12.27 -14.48
C SER A 119 15.53 -13.46 -13.51
N LYS A 120 15.90 -13.25 -12.25
CA LYS A 120 15.89 -14.26 -11.19
C LYS A 120 14.59 -14.33 -10.37
N ARG A 121 13.64 -13.44 -10.64
CA ARG A 121 12.41 -13.28 -9.87
C ARG A 121 11.22 -12.98 -10.79
N PRO A 122 10.85 -13.93 -11.65
CA PRO A 122 9.82 -13.73 -12.68
C PRO A 122 8.41 -13.50 -12.07
N GLU A 123 8.20 -13.88 -10.82
CA GLU A 123 6.95 -13.66 -10.09
C GLU A 123 6.69 -12.18 -9.75
N ILE A 124 7.72 -11.32 -9.85
CA ILE A 124 7.60 -9.90 -9.51
C ILE A 124 7.21 -9.11 -10.75
N GLN A 125 6.12 -8.37 -10.65
CA GLN A 125 5.65 -7.49 -11.71
C GLN A 125 6.13 -6.06 -11.48
N LYS A 126 6.63 -5.41 -12.54
CA LYS A 126 7.01 -3.99 -12.48
C LYS A 126 5.77 -3.11 -12.67
N ILE A 127 5.58 -2.17 -11.79
CA ILE A 127 4.66 -1.06 -12.02
C ILE A 127 5.30 -0.12 -13.05
N ASN A 128 4.53 0.29 -14.06
CA ASN A 128 4.99 1.19 -15.10
C ASN A 128 5.47 2.52 -14.49
N LEU A 129 6.68 2.94 -14.87
CA LEU A 129 7.28 4.17 -14.36
C LEU A 129 6.47 5.42 -14.74
N GLU A 130 5.83 5.42 -15.91
CA GLU A 130 4.98 6.52 -16.35
C GLU A 130 3.81 6.76 -15.39
N TRP A 131 3.27 5.70 -14.80
CA TRP A 131 2.18 5.83 -13.80
C TRP A 131 2.67 6.51 -12.53
N LEU A 132 3.85 6.12 -12.07
CA LEU A 132 4.44 6.72 -10.88
C LEU A 132 4.76 8.21 -11.11
N THR A 133 5.26 8.54 -12.30
CA THR A 133 5.50 9.93 -12.70
C THR A 133 4.19 10.70 -12.80
N ALA A 134 3.16 10.14 -13.41
CA ALA A 134 1.85 10.77 -13.51
C ALA A 134 1.22 11.04 -12.12
N ILE A 135 1.42 10.14 -11.15
CA ILE A 135 0.99 10.36 -9.76
C ILE A 135 1.74 11.56 -9.15
N GLU A 136 3.06 11.63 -9.32
CA GLU A 136 3.87 12.74 -8.79
C GLU A 136 3.43 14.09 -9.37
N GLU A 137 3.22 14.14 -10.67
CA GLU A 137 2.75 15.35 -11.37
C GLU A 137 1.34 15.75 -10.94
N GLN A 138 0.41 14.79 -10.91
CA GLN A 138 -0.97 15.03 -10.51
C GLN A 138 -1.08 15.55 -9.07
N GLU A 139 -0.32 14.96 -8.17
CA GLU A 139 -0.33 15.32 -6.75
C GLU A 139 0.61 16.51 -6.45
N LYS A 140 1.36 17.00 -7.45
CA LYS A 140 2.38 18.04 -7.29
C LYS A 140 3.39 17.71 -6.20
N TYR A 141 3.86 16.46 -6.22
CA TYR A 141 4.82 16.00 -5.23
C TYR A 141 6.13 16.80 -5.32
N PRO A 142 6.75 17.20 -4.18
CA PRO A 142 7.98 18.00 -4.19
C PRO A 142 9.09 17.37 -5.03
N SER A 143 9.61 18.11 -6.03
CA SER A 143 10.55 17.58 -7.04
C SER A 143 11.91 17.15 -6.47
N ASN A 144 12.30 17.69 -5.31
CA ASN A 144 13.54 17.34 -4.62
C ASN A 144 13.38 16.15 -3.64
N LYS A 145 12.20 15.56 -3.58
CA LYS A 145 11.87 14.43 -2.71
C LYS A 145 11.35 13.26 -3.53
N ARG A 146 11.21 12.11 -2.90
CA ARG A 146 10.71 10.89 -3.52
C ARG A 146 9.51 10.36 -2.73
N PRO A 147 8.38 10.08 -3.37
CA PRO A 147 7.25 9.49 -2.68
C PRO A 147 7.61 8.16 -2.00
N SER A 148 7.02 7.88 -0.85
CA SER A 148 7.17 6.59 -0.19
C SER A 148 6.46 5.46 -0.95
N THR A 149 6.76 4.21 -0.65
CA THR A 149 6.03 3.05 -1.18
C THR A 149 4.56 3.13 -0.83
N GLY A 150 4.25 3.48 0.43
CA GLY A 150 2.87 3.64 0.89
C GLY A 150 2.10 4.74 0.16
N PHE A 151 2.76 5.86 -0.13
CA PHE A 151 2.14 6.95 -0.89
C PHE A 151 1.74 6.51 -2.30
N TYR A 152 2.67 5.91 -3.06
CA TYR A 152 2.35 5.42 -4.41
C TYR A 152 1.24 4.38 -4.39
N THR A 153 1.36 3.39 -3.51
CA THR A 153 0.38 2.32 -3.42
C THR A 153 -1.01 2.87 -3.11
N ARG A 154 -1.11 3.79 -2.15
CA ARG A 154 -2.35 4.45 -1.81
C ARG A 154 -2.96 5.16 -3.02
N LYS A 155 -2.19 5.96 -3.76
CA LYS A 155 -2.69 6.67 -4.94
C LYS A 155 -3.10 5.74 -6.09
N LEU A 156 -2.40 4.63 -6.29
CA LEU A 156 -2.80 3.59 -7.24
C LEU A 156 -4.17 3.00 -6.89
N PHE A 157 -4.37 2.60 -5.62
CA PHE A 157 -5.65 2.02 -5.20
C PHE A 157 -6.78 3.06 -5.15
N GLU A 158 -6.51 4.33 -4.82
CA GLU A 158 -7.49 5.41 -4.98
C GLU A 158 -7.97 5.53 -6.43
N ALA A 159 -7.05 5.44 -7.39
CA ALA A 159 -7.39 5.52 -8.81
C ALA A 159 -8.22 4.30 -9.26
N ILE A 160 -7.93 3.10 -8.74
CA ILE A 160 -8.72 1.89 -8.99
C ILE A 160 -10.13 2.02 -8.37
N ALA A 161 -10.23 2.48 -7.13
CA ALA A 161 -11.52 2.65 -6.45
C ALA A 161 -12.42 3.71 -7.11
N LYS A 162 -11.85 4.71 -7.80
CA LYS A 162 -12.63 5.61 -8.65
C LYS A 162 -13.34 4.89 -9.82
N GLN A 163 -12.77 3.80 -10.30
CA GLN A 163 -13.33 2.99 -11.38
C GLN A 163 -14.23 1.87 -10.85
N ARG A 164 -13.85 1.27 -9.73
CA ARG A 164 -14.60 0.23 -9.02
C ARG A 164 -15.29 0.84 -7.81
N LYS A 165 -16.51 1.32 -7.99
CA LYS A 165 -17.31 1.98 -6.94
C LYS A 165 -17.69 1.06 -5.78
N ASP A 166 -17.54 -0.23 -5.96
CA ASP A 166 -17.79 -1.28 -4.97
C ASP A 166 -16.60 -1.51 -4.03
N LEU A 167 -15.43 -0.92 -4.33
CA LEU A 167 -14.23 -1.02 -3.50
C LEU A 167 -14.18 0.08 -2.44
N GLN A 168 -13.93 -0.36 -1.21
CA GLN A 168 -13.57 0.50 -0.09
C GLN A 168 -12.06 0.37 0.19
N ILE A 169 -11.40 1.48 0.51
CA ILE A 169 -9.99 1.48 0.91
C ILE A 169 -9.92 1.78 2.40
N CYS A 170 -9.26 0.91 3.14
CA CYS A 170 -8.92 1.11 4.53
C CYS A 170 -7.40 1.25 4.68
N THR A 171 -6.97 1.98 5.70
CA THR A 171 -5.56 2.11 6.05
C THR A 171 -5.31 1.61 7.45
N LEU A 172 -4.18 0.96 7.66
CA LEU A 172 -3.76 0.39 8.94
C LEU A 172 -2.29 0.75 9.19
N GLY A 173 -2.01 1.43 10.30
CA GLY A 173 -0.67 1.90 10.65
C GLY A 173 -0.19 3.12 9.84
N PHE A 174 -1.04 3.73 9.03
CA PHE A 174 -0.75 5.02 8.40
C PHE A 174 -1.13 6.13 9.36
N SER A 175 -0.22 7.08 9.58
CA SER A 175 -0.49 8.24 10.42
C SER A 175 -0.43 9.54 9.62
N ALA A 176 -1.32 10.45 9.95
CA ALA A 176 -1.24 11.82 9.50
C ALA A 176 -0.25 12.68 10.32
N ASP A 177 0.26 12.15 11.43
CA ASP A 177 1.31 12.78 12.21
C ASP A 177 2.68 12.49 11.58
N PRO A 178 3.39 13.52 11.08
CA PRO A 178 4.73 13.35 10.52
C PRO A 178 5.76 12.79 11.51
N GLY A 179 5.59 13.03 12.80
CA GLY A 179 6.45 12.53 13.87
C GLY A 179 6.33 11.02 14.10
N TYR A 180 5.20 10.43 13.70
CA TYR A 180 4.93 9.00 13.85
C TYR A 180 5.86 8.11 13.01
N TRP A 181 6.38 8.64 11.91
CA TRP A 181 7.16 7.85 10.94
C TRP A 181 8.58 7.49 11.41
N ASN A 182 8.95 7.83 12.62
CA ASN A 182 10.27 7.56 13.22
C ASN A 182 11.44 7.85 12.24
N ALA A 183 11.26 8.90 11.44
CA ALA A 183 11.97 9.13 10.20
C ALA A 183 13.22 9.99 10.41
N THR A 184 13.84 9.92 11.58
CA THR A 184 15.04 10.71 11.88
C THR A 184 16.17 10.53 10.87
N ASN A 185 16.13 9.46 10.06
CA ASN A 185 17.15 9.17 9.06
C ASN A 185 16.63 9.12 7.62
N VAL A 186 15.35 9.38 7.36
CA VAL A 186 14.77 9.26 6.01
C VAL A 186 14.53 10.65 5.43
N THR A 187 15.59 11.30 5.00
CA THR A 187 15.54 12.67 4.45
C THR A 187 15.01 12.77 3.02
N HIS A 188 14.87 11.64 2.33
CA HIS A 188 14.50 11.61 0.91
C HIS A 188 12.98 11.55 0.65
N HIS A 189 12.16 11.31 1.68
CA HIS A 189 10.70 11.41 1.59
C HIS A 189 10.20 12.74 2.15
N ASP A 190 9.03 13.19 1.71
CA ASP A 190 8.32 14.31 2.32
C ASP A 190 7.07 13.77 3.07
N PHE A 191 7.31 13.25 4.27
CA PHE A 191 6.23 12.71 5.09
C PHE A 191 5.21 13.78 5.52
N GLN A 192 5.61 15.03 5.59
CA GLN A 192 4.70 16.12 5.89
C GLN A 192 3.69 16.33 4.77
N PHE A 193 4.17 16.29 3.54
CA PHE A 193 3.32 16.31 2.36
C PHE A 193 2.41 15.08 2.30
N GLU A 194 2.98 13.89 2.48
CA GLU A 194 2.23 12.63 2.42
C GLU A 194 1.12 12.54 3.49
N SER A 195 1.40 13.04 4.70
CA SER A 195 0.42 13.12 5.79
C SER A 195 -0.74 14.07 5.46
N LYS A 196 -0.45 15.25 4.90
CA LYS A 196 -1.50 16.19 4.45
C LYS A 196 -2.38 15.57 3.37
N GLU A 197 -1.79 14.87 2.41
CA GLU A 197 -2.54 14.21 1.35
C GLU A 197 -3.34 12.99 1.88
N LEU A 198 -2.87 12.33 2.93
CA LEU A 198 -3.63 11.28 3.61
C LEU A 198 -4.88 11.88 4.30
N LEU A 199 -4.72 12.94 5.08
CA LEU A 199 -5.84 13.64 5.74
C LEU A 199 -6.89 14.10 4.72
N LYS A 200 -6.45 14.71 3.63
CA LYS A 200 -7.34 15.15 2.55
C LYS A 200 -8.12 13.98 1.94
N SER A 201 -7.47 12.83 1.75
CA SER A 201 -8.15 11.64 1.24
C SER A 201 -9.17 11.08 2.23
N MET A 202 -8.88 11.12 3.54
CA MET A 202 -9.82 10.73 4.60
C MET A 202 -11.04 11.67 4.64
N GLN A 203 -10.83 12.98 4.62
CA GLN A 203 -11.91 13.99 4.59
C GLN A 203 -12.82 13.84 3.37
N GLN A 204 -12.28 13.37 2.25
CA GLN A 204 -13.04 13.07 1.05
C GLN A 204 -13.65 11.65 1.05
N HIS A 205 -13.65 10.97 2.18
CA HIS A 205 -14.16 9.60 2.35
C HIS A 205 -13.56 8.57 1.37
N ARG A 206 -12.32 8.82 0.92
CA ARG A 206 -11.60 7.89 0.04
C ARG A 206 -10.89 6.80 0.82
N HIS A 207 -10.60 7.05 2.09
CA HIS A 207 -9.95 6.15 3.02
C HIS A 207 -10.64 6.12 4.36
N HIS A 208 -10.63 4.96 4.99
CA HIS A 208 -11.13 4.77 6.35
C HIS A 208 -10.00 4.19 7.21
N PRO A 209 -9.51 4.92 8.23
CA PRO A 209 -8.53 4.37 9.15
C PRO A 209 -9.18 3.26 9.97
N LEU A 210 -8.51 2.12 10.07
CA LEU A 210 -8.94 1.02 10.93
C LEU A 210 -8.44 1.18 12.37
N ASP A 211 -7.26 1.79 12.51
CA ASP A 211 -6.67 2.13 13.81
C ASP A 211 -7.09 3.53 14.28
N ASP A 212 -6.97 3.75 15.57
CA ASP A 212 -7.41 4.99 16.21
C ASP A 212 -6.35 6.12 16.14
N HIS A 213 -5.16 5.86 15.56
CA HIS A 213 -4.08 6.84 15.48
C HIS A 213 -4.44 8.13 14.73
N ASN A 214 -5.46 8.10 13.89
CA ASN A 214 -5.90 9.26 13.11
C ASN A 214 -7.18 9.93 13.65
N ARG A 215 -7.78 9.42 14.75
CA ARG A 215 -9.04 10.00 15.29
C ARG A 215 -8.82 11.27 16.10
N SER A 216 -7.61 11.47 16.63
CA SER A 216 -7.28 12.64 17.46
C SER A 216 -7.03 13.93 16.67
N THR A 217 -7.04 13.87 15.33
CA THR A 217 -6.70 14.99 14.43
C THR A 217 -7.86 15.40 13.50
N LEU A 218 -9.02 14.78 13.64
CA LEU A 218 -10.27 15.15 12.98
C LEU A 218 -11.24 15.80 13.96
#